data_228ee1798a3d8f41675688c614071f4e
#
_entry.id   228ee1798a3d8f41675688c614071f4e
#
_cell.length_a   1.000
_cell.length_b   1.000
_cell.length_c   1.000
_cell.angle_alpha   90.00
_cell.angle_beta   90.00
_cell.angle_gamma   90.00
#
_symmetry.space_group_name_H-M   'P 1'
#
loop_
_entity.id
_entity.type
_entity.pdbx_description
1 polymer ?
#
loop_
_entity_poly.entity_id
_entity_poly.type
_entity_poly.pdbx_seq_one_letter_code
_entity_poly.pdbx_strand_id
1 'polypeptide(L)'
;RDLVRSRGLGDVYKRQVEEMAKNVHEVWSKTRIEQGWTYGKKRDDVLKQHPCLVPYEELPEEEKVYDRNSSVETLKLIMKLGFKISKDEE
;
A
#
# COMPACT_ATOMS: atom_id res chain seq x y z
N ARG A 1 21.27 -19.47 5.12
CA ARG A 1 20.93 -19.53 3.93
C ARG A 1 20.13 -18.39 3.47
N ASP A 2 19.01 -18.57 3.33
CA ASP A 2 18.19 -17.51 2.84
C ASP A 2 18.08 -16.33 3.77
N LEU A 3 18.36 -16.53 5.01
CA LEU A 3 18.26 -15.44 5.96
C LEU A 3 19.20 -14.31 5.64
N VAL A 4 20.43 -14.65 5.32
CA VAL A 4 21.41 -13.62 5.01
C VAL A 4 21.04 -12.93 3.72
N ARG A 5 20.70 -13.71 2.72
CA ARG A 5 20.28 -13.17 1.48
C ARG A 5 19.02 -12.36 1.61
N SER A 6 18.11 -12.85 2.43
CA SER A 6 16.85 -12.16 2.62
C SER A 6 17.01 -10.81 3.26
N ARG A 7 18.08 -10.63 4.02
CA ARG A 7 18.22 -9.36 4.69
C ARG A 7 18.34 -8.22 3.69
N GLY A 8 19.23 -8.38 2.71
CA GLY A 8 19.37 -7.37 1.70
C GLY A 8 18.14 -7.26 0.82
N LEU A 9 17.62 -8.43 0.43
CA LEU A 9 16.42 -8.44 -0.37
C LEU A 9 15.24 -7.90 0.42
N GLY A 10 15.21 -8.18 1.71
CA GLY A 10 14.15 -7.69 2.55
C GLY A 10 14.08 -6.18 2.59
N ASP A 11 15.25 -5.53 2.60
CA ASP A 11 15.29 -4.08 2.63
C ASP A 11 14.74 -3.50 1.33
N VAL A 12 15.09 -4.11 0.21
CA VAL A 12 14.58 -3.67 -1.08
C VAL A 12 13.08 -3.86 -1.15
N TYR A 13 12.62 -5.05 -0.74
CA TYR A 13 11.19 -5.33 -0.78
C TYR A 13 10.42 -4.44 0.18
N LYS A 14 10.99 -4.14 1.33
CA LYS A 14 10.34 -3.26 2.29
C LYS A 14 10.05 -1.91 1.67
N ARG A 15 11.02 -1.35 0.98
CA ARG A 15 10.82 -0.07 0.33
C ARG A 15 9.80 -0.16 -0.77
N GLN A 16 9.85 -1.23 -1.56
CA GLN A 16 8.89 -1.40 -2.62
C GLN A 16 7.48 -1.60 -2.10
N VAL A 17 7.36 -2.37 -1.03
CA VAL A 17 6.05 -2.57 -0.41
C VAL A 17 5.51 -1.26 0.13
N GLU A 18 6.37 -0.47 0.76
CA GLU A 18 5.96 0.81 1.30
C GLU A 18 5.51 1.76 0.20
N GLU A 19 6.27 1.79 -0.91
CA GLU A 19 5.89 2.64 -2.03
C GLU A 19 4.57 2.19 -2.64
N MET A 20 4.39 0.90 -2.77
CA MET A 20 3.15 0.37 -3.31
C MET A 20 1.97 0.66 -2.39
N ALA A 21 2.18 0.48 -1.09
CA ALA A 21 1.12 0.74 -0.13
C ALA A 21 0.70 2.20 -0.17
N LYS A 22 1.68 3.08 -0.24
CA LYS A 22 1.40 4.50 -0.34
C LYS A 22 0.64 4.82 -1.62
N ASN A 23 1.08 4.24 -2.71
CA ASN A 23 0.43 4.48 -3.99
C ASN A 23 -1.01 3.96 -4.00
N VAL A 24 -1.21 2.76 -3.46
CA VAL A 24 -2.55 2.19 -3.37
C VAL A 24 -3.46 3.11 -2.57
N HIS A 25 -2.95 3.60 -1.46
CA HIS A 25 -3.74 4.50 -0.63
C HIS A 25 -4.07 5.80 -1.35
N GLU A 26 -3.09 6.34 -2.07
CA GLU A 26 -3.32 7.59 -2.78
C GLU A 26 -4.34 7.43 -3.89
N VAL A 27 -4.29 6.32 -4.61
CA VAL A 27 -5.26 6.07 -5.66
C VAL A 27 -6.65 5.88 -5.06
N TRP A 28 -6.73 5.12 -3.97
CA TRP A 28 -8.00 4.92 -3.28
C TRP A 28 -8.58 6.25 -2.81
N SER A 29 -7.75 7.09 -2.20
CA SER A 29 -8.19 8.38 -1.69
C SER A 29 -8.68 9.27 -2.82
N LYS A 30 -7.92 9.33 -3.90
CA LYS A 30 -8.29 10.16 -5.04
C LYS A 30 -9.64 9.73 -5.59
N THR A 31 -9.83 8.42 -5.74
CA THR A 31 -11.08 7.90 -6.26
C THR A 31 -12.25 8.27 -5.35
N ARG A 32 -12.05 8.13 -4.04
CA ARG A 32 -13.10 8.47 -3.11
C ARG A 32 -13.43 9.96 -3.15
N ILE A 33 -12.41 10.80 -3.22
CA ILE A 33 -12.63 12.24 -3.27
C ILE A 33 -13.40 12.59 -4.54
N GLU A 34 -13.07 11.96 -5.64
CA GLU A 34 -13.78 12.20 -6.90
C GLU A 34 -15.23 11.78 -6.82
N GLN A 35 -15.54 10.81 -5.95
CA GLN A 35 -16.90 10.35 -5.73
C GLN A 35 -17.64 11.19 -4.70
N GLY A 36 -16.99 12.21 -4.17
CA GLY A 36 -17.64 13.10 -3.22
C GLY A 36 -17.36 12.79 -1.76
N TRP A 37 -16.47 11.86 -1.48
CA TRP A 37 -16.13 11.53 -0.11
C TRP A 37 -15.22 12.58 0.51
N THR A 38 -15.36 12.76 1.82
CA THR A 38 -14.52 13.68 2.57
C THR A 38 -14.07 12.99 3.86
N TYR A 39 -13.17 13.63 4.56
CA TYR A 39 -12.69 13.10 5.82
C TYR A 39 -13.77 13.23 6.89
N GLY A 40 -13.89 12.22 7.72
CA GLY A 40 -14.75 12.23 8.88
C GLY A 40 -14.19 11.30 9.93
N LYS A 41 -14.51 11.56 11.19
CA LYS A 41 -13.97 10.73 12.27
C LYS A 41 -14.44 9.30 12.23
N LYS A 42 -15.60 9.07 11.65
CA LYS A 42 -16.17 7.74 11.51
C LYS A 42 -16.62 7.54 10.10
N ARG A 43 -16.55 6.30 9.64
CA ARG A 43 -17.07 5.98 8.32
C ARG A 43 -18.57 6.21 8.29
N ASP A 44 -19.02 6.94 7.30
CA ASP A 44 -20.45 7.23 7.13
C ASP A 44 -20.76 7.18 5.64
N ASP A 45 -21.40 6.11 5.22
CA ASP A 45 -21.67 5.91 3.80
C ASP A 45 -22.72 6.88 3.28
N VAL A 46 -23.60 7.34 4.14
CA VAL A 46 -24.62 8.29 3.72
C VAL A 46 -24.02 9.67 3.47
N LEU A 47 -23.21 10.13 4.42
CA LEU A 47 -22.55 11.42 4.29
C LEU A 47 -21.27 11.34 3.48
N LYS A 48 -20.86 10.13 3.13
CA LYS A 48 -19.62 9.87 2.39
C LYS A 48 -18.41 10.43 3.13
N GLN A 49 -18.24 9.98 4.34
CA GLN A 49 -17.11 10.38 5.18
C GLN A 49 -16.32 9.15 5.56
N HIS A 50 -15.00 9.31 5.62
CA HIS A 50 -14.14 8.20 5.93
C HIS A 50 -12.92 8.70 6.70
N PRO A 51 -12.55 8.03 7.80
CA PRO A 51 -11.42 8.49 8.61
C PRO A 51 -10.06 8.23 7.96
N CYS A 52 -10.00 7.39 6.95
CA CYS A 52 -8.73 7.11 6.27
C CYS A 52 -8.46 8.05 5.09
N LEU A 53 -9.30 9.06 4.88
CA LEU A 53 -9.04 10.05 3.83
C LEU A 53 -8.04 11.08 4.32
N VAL A 54 -6.84 10.63 4.61
CA VAL A 54 -5.72 11.43 5.05
C VAL A 54 -4.49 10.93 4.31
N PRO A 55 -3.40 11.70 4.30
CA PRO A 55 -2.17 11.20 3.68
C PRO A 55 -1.74 9.89 4.31
N TYR A 56 -1.08 9.06 3.52
CA TYR A 56 -0.68 7.74 3.96
C TYR A 56 0.10 7.80 5.28
N GLU A 57 0.96 8.79 5.40
CA GLU A 57 1.80 8.91 6.59
C GLU A 57 1.00 9.15 7.87
N GLU A 58 -0.21 9.65 7.75
CA GLU A 58 -1.05 9.93 8.90
C GLU A 58 -1.99 8.79 9.24
N LEU A 59 -1.94 7.71 8.48
CA LEU A 59 -2.79 6.57 8.77
C LEU A 59 -2.36 5.88 10.06
N PRO A 60 -3.32 5.28 10.79
CA PRO A 60 -2.95 4.40 11.91
C PRO A 60 -2.11 3.25 11.39
N GLU A 61 -1.28 2.71 12.26
CA GLU A 61 -0.39 1.63 11.86
C GLU A 61 -1.16 0.42 11.34
N GLU A 62 -2.32 0.14 11.92
CA GLU A 62 -3.14 -0.98 11.47
C GLU A 62 -3.54 -0.85 10.00
N GLU A 63 -3.86 0.35 9.59
CA GLU A 63 -4.25 0.59 8.20
C GLU A 63 -3.05 0.48 7.27
N LYS A 64 -1.90 0.96 7.73
CA LYS A 64 -0.67 0.83 6.96
C LYS A 64 -0.30 -0.63 6.78
N VAL A 65 -0.45 -1.42 7.84
CA VAL A 65 -0.15 -2.85 7.77
C VAL A 65 -1.06 -3.53 6.76
N TYR A 66 -2.32 -3.19 6.78
CA TYR A 66 -3.26 -3.76 5.82
C TYR A 66 -2.83 -3.46 4.39
N ASP A 67 -2.48 -2.20 4.12
CA ASP A 67 -2.05 -1.81 2.79
C ASP A 67 -0.74 -2.50 2.39
N ARG A 68 0.17 -2.66 3.34
CA ARG A 68 1.43 -3.36 3.07
C ARG A 68 1.19 -4.82 2.76
N ASN A 69 0.31 -5.47 3.52
CA ASN A 69 0.01 -6.88 3.28
C ASN A 69 -0.62 -7.09 1.91
N SER A 70 -1.51 -6.21 1.53
CA SER A 70 -2.11 -6.27 0.20
C SER A 70 -1.05 -6.10 -0.88
N SER A 71 -0.11 -5.21 -0.65
CA SER A 71 0.97 -4.98 -1.61
C SER A 71 1.89 -6.19 -1.72
N VAL A 72 2.16 -6.86 -0.60
CA VAL A 72 2.98 -8.07 -0.61
C VAL A 72 2.30 -9.15 -1.45
N GLU A 73 1.00 -9.32 -1.28
CA GLU A 73 0.28 -10.32 -2.06
C GLU A 73 0.32 -9.99 -3.54
N THR A 74 0.23 -8.72 -3.88
CA THR A 74 0.32 -8.31 -5.27
C THR A 74 1.70 -8.62 -5.84
N LEU A 75 2.76 -8.34 -5.08
CA LEU A 75 4.11 -8.65 -5.51
C LEU A 75 4.30 -10.15 -5.72
N LYS A 76 3.76 -10.95 -4.81
CA LYS A 76 3.86 -12.39 -4.95
C LYS A 76 3.19 -12.87 -6.24
N LEU A 77 2.04 -12.30 -6.55
CA LEU A 77 1.33 -12.66 -7.76
C LEU A 77 2.14 -12.30 -9.00
N ILE A 78 2.71 -11.11 -9.00
CA ILE A 78 3.50 -10.66 -10.14
C ILE A 78 4.68 -11.60 -10.36
N MET A 79 5.35 -11.97 -9.28
CA MET A 79 6.49 -12.88 -9.39
C MET A 79 6.06 -14.26 -9.84
N LYS A 80 4.91 -14.69 -9.38
CA LYS A 80 4.39 -16.00 -9.77
C LYS A 80 4.07 -16.05 -11.26
N LEU A 81 3.70 -14.92 -11.83
CA LEU A 81 3.39 -14.83 -13.25
C LEU A 81 4.65 -14.71 -14.11
N GLY A 82 5.82 -14.71 -13.49
CA GLY A 82 7.05 -14.72 -14.23
C GLY A 82 7.73 -13.38 -14.39
N PHE A 83 7.20 -12.36 -13.76
CA PHE A 83 7.82 -11.04 -13.80
C PHE A 83 8.83 -10.88 -12.68
N LYS A 84 9.76 -10.01 -12.88
CA LYS A 84 10.75 -9.70 -11.87
C LYS A 84 10.56 -8.29 -11.35
N ILE A 85 10.75 -8.15 -10.05
CA ILE A 85 10.75 -6.86 -9.43
C ILE A 85 12.21 -6.51 -9.17
N SER A 86 12.75 -5.62 -9.97
CA SER A 86 14.15 -5.29 -9.84
C SER A 86 14.41 -3.89 -10.34
N LYS A 87 15.15 -3.13 -9.55
CA LYS A 87 15.53 -1.80 -9.97
C LYS A 87 16.61 -1.84 -11.03
N ASP A 88 17.34 -2.91 -11.06
CA ASP A 88 18.44 -3.04 -12.00
C ASP A 88 17.96 -3.26 -13.42
N GLU A 89 16.74 -3.61 -13.55
CA GLU A 89 16.17 -3.84 -14.85
C GLU A 89 16.00 -2.56 -15.65
N GLU A 90 15.97 -1.47 -14.98
CA GLU A 90 15.85 -0.22 -15.70
C GLU A 90 17.02 0.16 -16.56
#